data_f148f151a2b050528754b4d47663f9ee
#
_entry.id   f148f151a2b050528754b4d47663f9ee
#
_cell.length_a   1.000
_cell.length_b   1.000
_cell.length_c   1.000
_cell.angle_alpha   90.00
_cell.angle_beta   90.00
_cell.angle_gamma   90.00
#
_symmetry.space_group_name_H-M   'P 1'
#
loop_
_entity.id
_entity.type
_entity.pdbx_description
1 polymer ?
#
loop_
_entity_poly.entity_id
_entity_poly.type
_entity_poly.pdbx_seq_one_letter_code
_entity_poly.pdbx_strand_id
1 'polypeptide(L)'
;MSDVSMDELNMSVSAVCMKDGEKYAFVSFNDGNRFAEGKIPDCKIVSNKGFSNEEVKMLELYMIGQLKELKKMAAGVRLIDAFMD
;
A
#
# COMPACT_ATOMS: atom_id res chain seq x y z
N MET A 1 9.97 18.12 -12.56
CA MET A 1 9.70 17.73 -12.55
C MET A 1 9.30 17.18 -12.21
N SER A 2 9.05 16.82 -12.09
CA SER A 2 8.72 16.31 -11.81
C SER A 2 8.34 15.70 -11.48
N ASP A 3 8.34 15.45 -11.38
CA ASP A 3 7.83 14.98 -11.05
C ASP A 3 7.60 13.81 -10.76
N VAL A 4 7.14 13.68 -9.93
CA VAL A 4 6.80 12.39 -9.52
C VAL A 4 5.64 11.93 -10.31
N SER A 5 5.89 11.09 -11.18
CA SER A 5 4.82 10.49 -11.94
C SER A 5 4.37 9.25 -11.17
N MET A 6 3.08 9.18 -10.91
CA MET A 6 2.55 7.98 -10.27
C MET A 6 2.74 6.77 -11.16
N ASP A 7 2.97 7.00 -12.43
CA ASP A 7 3.21 5.89 -13.37
C ASP A 7 4.48 5.15 -13.07
N GLU A 8 5.43 5.84 -12.44
CA GLU A 8 6.70 5.21 -12.14
C GLU A 8 6.75 4.67 -10.73
N LEU A 9 5.66 4.83 -10.01
CA LEU A 9 5.60 4.37 -8.64
C LEU A 9 5.07 2.95 -8.62
N ASN A 10 5.89 2.05 -8.12
CA ASN A 10 5.49 0.66 -7.99
C ASN A 10 4.82 0.48 -6.65
N MET A 11 3.71 -0.23 -6.66
CA MET A 11 2.97 -0.50 -5.45
C MET A 11 2.75 -1.98 -5.32
N SER A 12 2.89 -2.49 -4.11
CA SER A 12 2.55 -3.87 -3.84
C SER A 12 1.83 -3.95 -2.51
N VAL A 13 1.02 -4.98 -2.38
CA VAL A 13 0.22 -5.17 -1.18
C VAL A 13 0.52 -6.55 -0.63
N SER A 14 0.83 -6.63 0.65
CA SER A 14 1.12 -7.91 1.28
C SER A 14 -0.18 -8.68 1.51
N ALA A 15 -0.04 -9.96 1.79
CA ALA A 15 -1.18 -10.76 2.21
C ALA A 15 -1.67 -10.25 3.56
N VAL A 16 -2.90 -10.58 3.89
CA VAL A 16 -3.46 -10.17 5.17
C VAL A 16 -2.72 -10.85 6.31
N CYS A 17 -2.36 -10.05 7.30
CA CYS A 17 -1.75 -10.53 8.51
C CYS A 17 -2.76 -10.40 9.64
N MET A 18 -2.53 -11.13 10.71
CA MET A 18 -3.41 -11.05 11.86
C MET A 18 -2.59 -10.97 13.12
N LYS A 19 -2.95 -10.04 13.98
CA LYS A 19 -2.27 -9.88 15.24
C LYS A 19 -3.28 -9.40 16.27
N ASP A 20 -3.35 -10.11 17.39
CA ASP A 20 -4.26 -9.74 18.48
C ASP A 20 -5.71 -9.64 18.00
N GLY A 21 -6.05 -10.49 17.05
CA GLY A 21 -7.42 -10.52 16.55
C GLY A 21 -7.72 -9.48 15.49
N GLU A 22 -6.74 -8.66 15.14
CA GLU A 22 -6.93 -7.62 14.13
C GLU A 22 -6.24 -7.99 12.84
N LYS A 23 -6.93 -7.73 11.75
CA LYS A 23 -6.38 -7.98 10.42
C LYS A 23 -5.76 -6.72 9.87
N TYR A 24 -4.60 -6.87 9.24
CA TYR A 24 -3.93 -5.75 8.62
C TYR A 24 -3.09 -6.25 7.47
N ALA A 25 -2.64 -5.30 6.65
CA ALA A 25 -1.74 -5.62 5.55
C ALA A 25 -0.85 -4.41 5.33
N PHE A 26 0.22 -4.62 4.59
CA PHE A 26 1.14 -3.54 4.27
C PHE A 26 1.08 -3.21 2.80
N VAL A 27 1.17 -1.93 2.50
CA VAL A 27 1.19 -1.43 1.14
C VAL A 27 2.54 -0.77 0.94
N SER A 28 3.29 -1.23 -0.05
CA SER A 28 4.62 -0.69 -0.32
C SER A 28 4.59 0.19 -1.56
N PHE A 29 5.26 1.33 -1.48
CA PHE A 29 5.40 2.25 -2.60
C PHE A 29 6.88 2.45 -2.87
N ASN A 30 7.28 2.31 -4.11
CA ASN A 30 8.70 2.33 -4.45
C ASN A 30 8.87 2.86 -5.86
N ASP A 31 9.76 3.83 -6.03
CA ASP A 31 10.06 4.34 -7.37
C ASP A 31 11.52 4.15 -7.74
N GLY A 32 12.21 3.26 -7.03
CA GLY A 32 13.60 2.99 -7.31
C GLY A 32 14.57 3.78 -6.42
N ASN A 33 14.20 4.99 -6.08
CA ASN A 33 15.03 5.84 -5.22
C ASN A 33 14.40 6.11 -3.88
N ARG A 34 13.08 6.01 -3.82
CA ARG A 34 12.35 6.32 -2.60
C ARG A 34 11.46 5.15 -2.27
N PHE A 35 11.26 4.93 -1.00
CA PHE A 35 10.47 3.81 -0.53
C PHE A 35 9.61 4.23 0.65
N ALA A 36 8.37 3.79 0.65
CA ALA A 36 7.48 4.01 1.78
C ALA A 36 6.62 2.78 1.96
N GLU A 37 6.24 2.55 3.19
CA GLU A 37 5.38 1.42 3.50
C GLU A 37 4.24 1.91 4.39
N GLY A 38 3.03 1.57 4.01
CA GLY A 38 1.86 1.93 4.77
C GLY A 38 1.18 0.71 5.32
N LYS A 39 0.29 0.95 6.27
CA LYS A 39 -0.46 -0.12 6.92
C LYS A 39 -1.94 0.15 6.74
N ILE A 40 -2.66 -0.85 6.32
CA ILE A 40 -4.11 -0.76 6.22
C ILE A 40 -4.72 -1.72 7.22
N PRO A 41 -5.88 -1.44 7.75
CA PRO A 41 -6.83 -0.40 7.37
C PRO A 41 -6.53 0.98 7.96
N ASP A 42 -5.44 1.13 8.72
CA ASP A 42 -5.10 2.41 9.33
C ASP A 42 -4.84 3.49 8.29
N CYS A 43 -4.34 3.11 7.12
CA CYS A 43 -3.98 4.02 6.05
C CYS A 43 -2.95 5.04 6.52
N LYS A 44 -1.92 4.53 7.19
CA LYS A 44 -0.83 5.35 7.70
C LYS A 44 0.48 4.83 7.15
N ILE A 45 1.37 5.77 6.83
CA ILE A 45 2.72 5.39 6.41
C ILE A 45 3.52 5.10 7.67
N VAL A 46 4.04 3.89 7.74
CA VAL A 46 4.80 3.46 8.91
C VAL A 46 6.31 3.47 8.66
N SER A 47 6.72 3.58 7.41
CA SER A 47 8.12 3.64 7.07
C SER A 47 8.26 4.50 5.83
N ASN A 48 9.28 5.34 5.79
CA ASN A 48 9.47 6.25 4.68
C ASN A 48 10.95 6.55 4.49
N LYS A 49 11.39 6.38 3.26
CA LYS A 49 12.74 6.74 2.89
C LYS A 49 12.69 7.55 1.61
N GLY A 50 12.85 8.85 1.74
CA GLY A 50 12.98 9.71 0.58
C GLY A 50 11.77 10.49 0.17
N PHE A 51 10.59 10.13 0.61
CA PHE A 51 9.39 10.90 0.28
C PHE A 51 9.26 12.08 1.22
N SER A 52 8.80 13.21 0.69
CA SER A 52 8.57 14.39 1.51
C SER A 52 7.31 14.20 2.34
N ASN A 53 7.13 15.09 3.31
CA ASN A 53 5.92 15.03 4.15
C ASN A 53 4.66 15.17 3.32
N GLU A 54 4.71 16.01 2.30
CA GLU A 54 3.55 16.19 1.45
C GLU A 54 3.27 14.94 0.64
N GLU A 55 4.33 14.31 0.18
CA GLU A 55 4.15 13.08 -0.59
C GLU A 55 3.63 11.96 0.30
N VAL A 56 4.10 11.90 1.54
CA VAL A 56 3.59 10.92 2.48
C VAL A 56 2.09 11.12 2.69
N LYS A 57 1.66 12.35 2.83
CA LYS A 57 0.24 12.63 2.98
C LYS A 57 -0.54 12.21 1.77
N MET A 58 0.03 12.42 0.59
CA MET A 58 -0.64 12.00 -0.64
C MET A 58 -0.79 10.49 -0.69
N LEU A 59 0.25 9.78 -0.26
CA LEU A 59 0.18 8.33 -0.23
C LEU A 59 -0.88 7.86 0.76
N GLU A 60 -0.96 8.53 1.90
CA GLU A 60 -1.99 8.17 2.89
C GLU A 60 -3.38 8.42 2.36
N LEU A 61 -3.57 9.56 1.69
CA LEU A 61 -4.86 9.86 1.10
C LEU A 61 -5.22 8.86 0.01
N TYR A 62 -4.22 8.45 -0.76
CA TYR A 62 -4.44 7.44 -1.78
C TYR A 62 -4.92 6.14 -1.13
N MET A 63 -4.27 5.75 -0.04
CA MET A 63 -4.66 4.53 0.66
C MET A 63 -6.09 4.62 1.17
N ILE A 64 -6.46 5.79 1.71
CA ILE A 64 -7.81 5.98 2.21
C ILE A 64 -8.82 5.86 1.07
N GLY A 65 -8.52 6.50 -0.05
CA GLY A 65 -9.43 6.46 -1.19
C GLY A 65 -9.52 5.10 -1.86
N GLN A 66 -8.48 4.30 -1.72
CA GLN A 66 -8.43 2.99 -2.35
C GLN A 66 -8.51 1.85 -1.35
N LEU A 67 -8.91 2.15 -0.13
CA LEU A 67 -8.85 1.14 0.93
C LEU A 67 -9.59 -0.13 0.56
N LYS A 68 -10.76 0.02 -0.02
CA LYS A 68 -11.55 -1.14 -0.41
C LYS A 68 -10.80 -2.00 -1.41
N GLU A 69 -10.19 -1.37 -2.40
CA GLU A 69 -9.43 -2.10 -3.40
C GLU A 69 -8.18 -2.72 -2.80
N LEU A 70 -7.53 -1.99 -1.91
CA LEU A 70 -6.33 -2.50 -1.28
C LEU A 70 -6.65 -3.71 -0.43
N LYS A 71 -7.78 -3.68 0.27
CA LYS A 71 -8.20 -4.84 1.05
C LYS A 71 -8.46 -6.03 0.15
N LYS A 72 -9.06 -5.79 -1.00
CA LYS A 72 -9.29 -6.85 -1.96
C LYS A 72 -7.99 -7.43 -2.46
N MET A 73 -7.04 -6.56 -2.74
CA MET A 73 -5.75 -7.02 -3.23
C MET A 73 -5.04 -7.89 -2.20
N ALA A 74 -5.08 -7.47 -0.95
CA ALA A 74 -4.46 -8.23 0.11
C ALA A 74 -5.11 -9.60 0.27
N ALA A 75 -6.44 -9.63 0.23
CA ALA A 75 -7.17 -10.89 0.33
C ALA A 75 -7.02 -11.69 -0.95
N GLY A 76 -6.93 -11.01 -2.07
CA GLY A 76 -6.88 -11.63 -3.36
C GLY A 76 -5.63 -12.44 -3.63
N VAL A 77 -4.61 -12.22 -2.82
CA VAL A 77 -3.41 -13.01 -2.96
C VAL A 77 -3.75 -14.48 -2.84
N ARG A 78 -4.73 -14.79 -2.00
CA ARG A 78 -5.20 -16.16 -1.89
C ARG A 78 -6.36 -16.44 -2.80
N LEU A 79 -7.25 -15.46 -2.92
CA LEU A 79 -8.44 -15.65 -3.71
C LEU A 79 -8.14 -15.83 -5.18
N ILE A 80 -7.04 -15.31 -5.62
CA ILE A 80 -6.67 -15.48 -7.01
C ILE A 80 -6.54 -16.95 -7.35
N ASP A 81 -5.98 -17.72 -6.45
CA ASP A 81 -5.85 -19.14 -6.69
C ASP A 81 -7.20 -19.80 -6.84
N ALA A 82 -8.09 -19.50 -5.93
CA ALA A 82 -9.42 -20.07 -6.00
C ALA A 82 -10.15 -19.59 -7.23
N PHE A 83 -9.87 -18.38 -7.57
CA PHE A 83 -10.54 -17.75 -8.67
C PHE A 83 -10.11 -18.28 -10.01
N MET A 84 -8.88 -18.70 -10.08
CA MET A 84 -8.33 -19.20 -11.32
C MET A 84 -8.75 -20.63 -11.62
N ASP A 85 -9.43 -21.24 -10.73
CA ASP A 85 -9.93 -22.60 -10.93
C ASP A 85 -10.80 -22.74 -12.15
#